data_af1db369ef7df5816a377b73848336d9
#
_entry.id   af1db369ef7df5816a377b73848336d9
#
_cell.length_a   1.000
_cell.length_b   1.000
_cell.length_c   1.000
_cell.angle_alpha   90.00
_cell.angle_beta   90.00
_cell.angle_gamma   90.00
#
_symmetry.space_group_name_H-M   'P 1'
#
loop_
_entity.id
_entity.type
_entity.pdbx_description
1 polymer ?
#
loop_
_entity_poly.entity_id
_entity_poly.type
_entity_poly.pdbx_seq_one_letter_code
_entity_poly.pdbx_strand_id
1 'polypeptide(L)'
;MNKKGNKFFLANNFRLALNLGLDGVYIPSFNQKFDHLAFKLPNNFTVVGSAHNLREIRIKELQGVQSIFISSLFKKNKNYLGINRFKILKKCTKKNVVALGGISKSNIKKLKLVNVSSFAGISYFKKKKGP
;
A
#
# COMPACT_ATOMS: atom_id res chain seq x y z
N MET A 1 15.90 8.73 -9.40
CA MET A 1 17.09 8.83 -8.58
C MET A 1 16.83 8.57 -7.14
N ASN A 2 17.49 7.62 -6.59
CA ASN A 2 17.23 7.19 -5.23
C ASN A 2 18.37 7.59 -4.30
N LYS A 3 18.55 8.88 -4.11
CA LYS A 3 19.56 9.37 -3.19
C LYS A 3 19.01 9.38 -1.79
N LYS A 4 19.85 9.11 -0.80
CA LYS A 4 19.47 9.14 0.62
C LYS A 4 18.37 8.15 0.98
N GLY A 5 18.25 7.06 0.23
CA GLY A 5 17.27 6.04 0.55
C GLY A 5 15.84 6.35 0.14
N ASN A 6 15.60 7.49 -0.49
CA ASN A 6 14.25 7.81 -0.98
C ASN A 6 13.91 6.97 -2.19
N LYS A 7 12.67 6.51 -2.26
CA LYS A 7 12.20 5.71 -3.39
C LYS A 7 11.04 6.42 -4.07
N PHE A 8 10.96 6.24 -5.37
CA PHE A 8 9.94 6.88 -6.19
C PHE A 8 9.10 5.84 -6.91
N PHE A 9 7.79 5.93 -6.75
CA PHE A 9 6.83 5.03 -7.35
C PHE A 9 5.86 5.82 -8.22
N LEU A 10 5.44 5.19 -9.31
CA LEU A 10 4.46 5.79 -10.22
C LEU A 10 3.19 4.95 -10.17
N ALA A 11 2.05 5.61 -10.13
CA ALA A 11 0.78 4.90 -10.11
C ALA A 11 0.42 4.37 -11.49
N ASN A 12 0.10 3.09 -11.58
CA ASN A 12 -0.48 2.42 -12.76
C ASN A 12 0.38 2.30 -13.99
N ASN A 13 1.44 3.05 -14.16
CA ASN A 13 2.11 3.11 -15.46
C ASN A 13 3.47 2.43 -15.41
N PHE A 14 3.48 1.13 -15.71
CA PHE A 14 4.71 0.34 -15.67
C PHE A 14 5.72 0.79 -16.73
N ARG A 15 5.23 1.05 -17.94
CA ARG A 15 6.13 1.44 -19.02
C ARG A 15 6.88 2.72 -18.69
N LEU A 16 6.16 3.72 -18.20
CA LEU A 16 6.79 4.99 -17.85
C LEU A 16 7.73 4.84 -16.66
N ALA A 17 7.33 4.07 -15.65
CA ALA A 17 8.19 3.85 -14.49
C ALA A 17 9.50 3.18 -14.88
N LEU A 18 9.44 2.20 -15.77
CA LEU A 18 10.63 1.51 -16.25
C LEU A 18 11.50 2.44 -17.11
N ASN A 19 10.88 3.24 -17.96
CA ASN A 19 11.62 4.17 -18.83
C ASN A 19 12.33 5.25 -18.02
N LEU A 20 11.73 5.68 -16.92
CA LEU A 20 12.32 6.71 -16.07
C LEU A 20 13.27 6.14 -15.01
N GLY A 21 13.40 4.81 -14.95
CA GLY A 21 14.26 4.19 -13.95
C GLY A 21 13.78 4.37 -12.53
N LEU A 22 12.47 4.42 -12.33
CA LEU A 22 11.90 4.58 -10.98
C LEU A 22 12.00 3.27 -10.20
N ASP A 23 11.76 3.36 -8.89
CA ASP A 23 11.92 2.22 -7.99
C ASP A 23 10.77 1.23 -8.08
N GLY A 24 9.61 1.66 -8.54
CA GLY A 24 8.48 0.74 -8.65
C GLY A 24 7.19 1.39 -9.11
N VAL A 25 6.12 0.61 -9.01
CA VAL A 25 4.78 1.03 -9.41
C VAL A 25 3.80 0.72 -8.30
N TYR A 26 2.85 1.62 -8.12
CA TYR A 26 1.74 1.47 -7.20
C TYR A 26 0.47 1.16 -8.01
N ILE A 27 -0.21 0.08 -7.66
CA ILE A 27 -1.45 -0.34 -8.32
C ILE A 27 -2.63 -0.04 -7.40
N PRO A 28 -3.49 0.96 -7.74
CA PRO A 28 -4.65 1.26 -6.92
C PRO A 28 -5.63 0.08 -6.84
N SER A 29 -6.47 0.12 -5.82
CA SER A 29 -7.41 -0.97 -5.55
C SER A 29 -8.36 -1.24 -6.72
N PHE A 30 -8.74 -0.18 -7.45
CA PHE A 30 -9.69 -0.31 -8.55
C PHE A 30 -9.07 -0.87 -9.83
N ASN A 31 -7.75 -0.93 -9.93
CA ASN A 31 -7.09 -1.45 -11.12
C ASN A 31 -7.02 -2.98 -11.03
N GLN A 32 -7.72 -3.65 -11.92
CA GLN A 32 -7.79 -5.11 -11.96
C GLN A 32 -7.09 -5.69 -13.18
N LYS A 33 -6.25 -4.91 -13.86
CA LYS A 33 -5.58 -5.36 -15.08
C LYS A 33 -4.34 -6.17 -14.77
N PHE A 34 -4.01 -7.08 -15.69
CA PHE A 34 -2.86 -7.96 -15.58
C PHE A 34 -1.84 -7.76 -16.70
N ASP A 35 -2.02 -6.72 -17.51
CA ASP A 35 -1.14 -6.47 -18.66
C ASP A 35 0.32 -6.31 -18.25
N HIS A 36 0.56 -5.78 -17.06
CA HIS A 36 1.92 -5.54 -16.58
C HIS A 36 2.72 -6.82 -16.36
N LEU A 37 2.05 -7.96 -16.24
CA LEU A 37 2.75 -9.23 -16.04
C LEU A 37 3.59 -9.62 -17.25
N ALA A 38 3.33 -9.01 -18.41
CA ALA A 38 4.13 -9.22 -19.61
C ALA A 38 5.46 -8.48 -19.57
N PHE A 39 5.62 -7.49 -18.68
CA PHE A 39 6.88 -6.76 -18.58
C PHE A 39 7.92 -7.56 -17.81
N LYS A 40 9.16 -7.48 -18.28
CA LYS A 40 10.28 -8.03 -17.53
C LYS A 40 10.78 -6.94 -16.59
N LEU A 41 10.67 -7.20 -15.29
CA LEU A 41 10.99 -6.20 -14.29
C LEU A 41 12.43 -6.38 -13.79
N PRO A 42 13.13 -5.27 -13.51
CA PRO A 42 14.45 -5.35 -12.87
C PRO A 42 14.35 -6.01 -11.50
N ASN A 43 15.43 -6.61 -11.03
CA ASN A 43 15.44 -7.34 -9.78
C ASN A 43 15.03 -6.49 -8.57
N ASN A 44 15.40 -5.22 -8.59
CA ASN A 44 15.10 -4.32 -7.47
C ASN A 44 13.84 -3.49 -7.67
N PHE A 45 13.06 -3.81 -8.70
CA PHE A 45 11.81 -3.09 -8.98
C PHE A 45 10.71 -3.60 -8.07
N THR A 46 10.02 -2.69 -7.41
CA THR A 46 9.01 -3.03 -6.41
C THR A 46 7.62 -2.71 -6.93
N VAL A 47 6.69 -3.65 -6.75
CA VAL A 47 5.29 -3.43 -7.11
C VAL A 47 4.49 -3.50 -5.83
N VAL A 48 3.75 -2.44 -5.53
CA VAL A 48 2.87 -2.40 -4.36
C VAL A 48 1.46 -2.07 -4.83
N GLY A 49 0.49 -2.38 -4.00
CA GLY A 49 -0.88 -2.08 -4.36
C GLY A 49 -1.74 -1.87 -3.13
N SER A 50 -2.95 -1.41 -3.34
CA SER A 50 -3.88 -1.18 -2.24
C SER A 50 -5.13 -2.04 -2.38
N ALA A 51 -5.80 -2.29 -1.25
CA ALA A 51 -7.00 -3.10 -1.20
C ALA A 51 -7.83 -2.71 0.01
N HIS A 52 -9.15 -2.91 -0.10
CA HIS A 52 -10.11 -2.59 0.96
C HIS A 52 -10.87 -3.82 1.45
N ASN A 53 -10.77 -4.92 0.74
CA ASN A 53 -11.51 -6.13 1.08
C ASN A 53 -10.77 -7.36 0.55
N LEU A 54 -11.28 -8.53 0.87
CA LEU A 54 -10.61 -9.77 0.50
C LEU A 54 -10.52 -9.96 -1.02
N ARG A 55 -11.57 -9.60 -1.75
CA ARG A 55 -11.56 -9.73 -3.21
C ARG A 55 -10.42 -8.91 -3.81
N GLU A 56 -10.26 -7.67 -3.34
CA GLU A 56 -9.20 -6.80 -3.85
C GLU A 56 -7.83 -7.30 -3.44
N ILE A 57 -7.71 -7.88 -2.24
CA ILE A 57 -6.46 -8.50 -1.82
C ILE A 57 -6.07 -9.62 -2.77
N ARG A 58 -7.01 -10.50 -3.12
CA ARG A 58 -6.73 -11.60 -4.04
C ARG A 58 -6.29 -11.12 -5.41
N ILE A 59 -6.95 -10.06 -5.90
CA ILE A 59 -6.55 -9.46 -7.17
C ILE A 59 -5.13 -8.92 -7.09
N LYS A 60 -4.78 -8.24 -6.01
CA LYS A 60 -3.44 -7.70 -5.84
C LYS A 60 -2.41 -8.81 -5.76
N GLU A 61 -2.71 -9.90 -5.09
CA GLU A 61 -1.81 -11.05 -5.06
C GLU A 61 -1.55 -11.60 -6.46
N LEU A 62 -2.61 -11.72 -7.26
CA LEU A 62 -2.48 -12.20 -8.63
C LEU A 62 -1.73 -11.21 -9.52
N GLN A 63 -1.80 -9.94 -9.21
CA GLN A 63 -1.05 -8.91 -9.92
C GLN A 63 0.43 -8.91 -9.54
N GLY A 64 0.81 -9.70 -8.55
CA GLY A 64 2.22 -9.87 -8.21
C GLY A 64 2.79 -8.78 -7.31
N VAL A 65 1.95 -8.10 -6.54
CA VAL A 65 2.46 -7.08 -5.62
C VAL A 65 3.28 -7.73 -4.50
N GLN A 66 4.26 -6.99 -4.00
CA GLN A 66 5.07 -7.43 -2.88
C GLN A 66 4.50 -6.97 -1.56
N SER A 67 3.79 -5.84 -1.56
CA SER A 67 3.16 -5.30 -0.37
C SER A 67 1.77 -4.80 -0.71
N ILE A 68 0.83 -4.94 0.24
CA ILE A 68 -0.54 -4.49 0.07
C ILE A 68 -0.85 -3.44 1.13
N PHE A 69 -1.28 -2.27 0.67
CA PHE A 69 -1.75 -1.21 1.55
C PHE A 69 -3.23 -1.46 1.83
N ILE A 70 -3.55 -1.87 3.04
CA ILE A 70 -4.93 -2.16 3.42
C ILE A 70 -5.52 -0.95 4.14
N SER A 71 -6.66 -0.48 3.69
CA SER A 71 -7.34 0.67 4.26
C SER A 71 -8.86 0.43 4.24
N SER A 72 -9.63 1.13 5.01
CA SER A 72 -9.26 2.24 5.87
C SER A 72 -9.23 1.77 7.33
N LEU A 73 -8.08 1.86 7.99
CA LEU A 73 -7.97 1.32 9.35
C LEU A 73 -8.76 2.17 10.36
N PHE A 74 -8.51 3.47 10.37
CA PHE A 74 -9.15 4.37 11.35
C PHE A 74 -10.11 5.37 10.75
N LYS A 75 -9.88 5.81 9.51
CA LYS A 75 -10.72 6.83 8.91
C LYS A 75 -12.09 6.25 8.54
N LYS A 76 -13.15 6.87 9.07
CA LYS A 76 -14.51 6.38 8.89
C LYS A 76 -15.11 6.88 7.59
N ASN A 77 -14.67 6.30 6.48
CA ASN A 77 -15.23 6.52 5.16
C ASN A 77 -15.93 5.24 4.70
N LYS A 78 -16.33 5.20 3.43
CA LYS A 78 -17.04 4.02 2.90
C LYS A 78 -16.21 2.74 2.97
N ASN A 79 -14.91 2.87 3.09
CA ASN A 79 -14.01 1.71 3.16
C ASN A 79 -13.52 1.42 4.58
N TYR A 80 -14.16 2.02 5.58
CA TYR A 80 -13.74 1.87 6.97
C TYR A 80 -13.75 0.40 7.40
N LEU A 81 -12.65 -0.04 8.00
CA LEU A 81 -12.50 -1.41 8.48
C LEU A 81 -12.53 -1.49 10.00
N GLY A 82 -11.82 -0.59 10.68
CA GLY A 82 -11.58 -0.74 12.09
C GLY A 82 -10.55 -1.83 12.37
N ILE A 83 -10.19 -1.96 13.63
CA ILE A 83 -9.10 -2.85 14.05
C ILE A 83 -9.43 -4.31 13.75
N ASN A 84 -10.64 -4.76 14.08
CA ASN A 84 -10.97 -6.18 13.97
C ASN A 84 -11.00 -6.66 12.53
N ARG A 85 -11.66 -5.92 11.63
CA ARG A 85 -11.70 -6.31 10.23
C ARG A 85 -10.33 -6.24 9.59
N PHE A 86 -9.55 -5.23 9.95
CA PHE A 86 -8.19 -5.10 9.44
C PHE A 86 -7.36 -6.32 9.82
N LYS A 87 -7.45 -6.76 11.08
CA LYS A 87 -6.74 -7.94 11.54
C LYS A 87 -7.12 -9.19 10.75
N ILE A 88 -8.42 -9.34 10.46
CA ILE A 88 -8.90 -10.49 9.70
C ILE A 88 -8.31 -10.46 8.29
N LEU A 89 -8.38 -9.31 7.61
CA LEU A 89 -7.84 -9.18 6.26
C LEU A 89 -6.34 -9.41 6.22
N LYS A 90 -5.62 -8.90 7.21
CA LYS A 90 -4.18 -9.10 7.28
C LYS A 90 -3.84 -10.59 7.35
N LYS A 91 -4.61 -11.37 8.11
CA LYS A 91 -4.37 -12.81 8.22
C LYS A 91 -4.67 -13.56 6.94
N CYS A 92 -5.46 -12.98 6.03
CA CYS A 92 -5.85 -13.64 4.80
C CYS A 92 -4.77 -13.59 3.71
N THR A 93 -3.69 -12.86 3.94
CA THR A 93 -2.63 -12.75 2.94
C THR A 93 -1.26 -12.99 3.55
N LYS A 94 -0.38 -13.58 2.74
CA LYS A 94 1.02 -13.75 3.13
C LYS A 94 1.89 -12.58 2.67
N LYS A 95 1.32 -11.65 1.89
CA LYS A 95 2.06 -10.48 1.46
C LYS A 95 2.29 -9.54 2.63
N ASN A 96 3.32 -8.71 2.51
CA ASN A 96 3.58 -7.68 3.49
C ASN A 96 2.41 -6.69 3.50
N VAL A 97 1.90 -6.36 4.68
CA VAL A 97 0.75 -5.47 4.82
C VAL A 97 1.20 -4.14 5.42
N VAL A 98 0.76 -3.06 4.79
CA VAL A 98 0.99 -1.70 5.28
C VAL A 98 -0.36 -1.11 5.65
N ALA A 99 -0.47 -0.57 6.86
CA ALA A 99 -1.71 0.04 7.31
C ALA A 99 -1.87 1.45 6.74
N LEU A 100 -3.09 1.76 6.32
CA LEU A 100 -3.42 3.05 5.72
C LEU A 100 -4.81 3.46 6.16
N GLY A 101 -5.02 4.77 6.31
CA GLY A 101 -6.34 5.33 6.56
C GLY A 101 -6.50 5.96 7.92
N GLY A 102 -6.25 7.25 8.01
CA GLY A 102 -6.53 8.03 9.20
C GLY A 102 -5.54 7.83 10.34
N ILE A 103 -4.33 7.40 10.05
CA ILE A 103 -3.32 7.22 11.09
C ILE A 103 -2.80 8.58 11.53
N SER A 104 -2.78 8.81 12.84
CA SER A 104 -2.40 10.09 13.42
C SER A 104 -1.67 9.85 14.73
N LYS A 105 -1.17 10.93 15.31
CA LYS A 105 -0.51 10.83 16.61
C LYS A 105 -1.43 10.28 17.70
N SER A 106 -2.73 10.56 17.58
CA SER A 106 -3.68 10.13 18.59
C SER A 106 -3.96 8.63 18.56
N ASN A 107 -3.77 7.97 17.41
CA ASN A 107 -4.09 6.54 17.28
C ASN A 107 -2.92 5.67 16.85
N ILE A 108 -1.75 6.24 16.65
CA ILE A 108 -0.62 5.47 16.12
C ILE A 108 -0.22 4.31 17.04
N LYS A 109 -0.42 4.48 18.34
CA LYS A 109 -0.11 3.41 19.30
C LYS A 109 -0.98 2.17 19.10
N LYS A 110 -2.17 2.37 18.54
CA LYS A 110 -3.09 1.25 18.28
C LYS A 110 -2.62 0.33 17.16
N LEU A 111 -1.60 0.72 16.41
CA LEU A 111 -1.03 -0.15 15.38
C LEU A 111 -0.49 -1.45 15.95
N LYS A 112 -0.10 -1.45 17.21
CA LYS A 112 0.33 -2.69 17.86
C LYS A 112 -0.79 -3.72 17.91
N LEU A 113 -2.04 -3.27 17.96
CA LEU A 113 -3.19 -4.16 18.02
C LEU A 113 -3.41 -4.92 16.72
N VAL A 114 -2.97 -4.37 15.61
CA VAL A 114 -3.11 -5.04 14.29
C VAL A 114 -1.81 -5.70 13.85
N ASN A 115 -0.77 -5.60 14.67
CA ASN A 115 0.50 -6.30 14.45
C ASN A 115 1.13 -5.97 13.10
N VAL A 116 1.16 -4.68 12.75
CA VAL A 116 1.89 -4.22 11.57
C VAL A 116 3.02 -3.31 12.02
N SER A 117 4.13 -3.40 11.31
CA SER A 117 5.29 -2.56 11.56
C SER A 117 5.36 -1.35 10.64
N SER A 118 4.56 -1.36 9.57
CA SER A 118 4.58 -0.31 8.57
C SER A 118 3.22 0.35 8.45
N PHE A 119 3.25 1.66 8.22
CA PHE A 119 2.02 2.41 8.01
C PHE A 119 2.27 3.57 7.06
N ALA A 120 1.18 4.05 6.45
CA ALA A 120 1.20 5.25 5.65
C ALA A 120 0.08 6.15 6.11
N GLY A 121 0.39 7.42 6.33
CA GLY A 121 -0.60 8.32 6.89
C GLY A 121 -0.37 9.74 6.46
N ILE A 122 -1.16 10.19 5.48
CA ILE A 122 -1.05 11.56 5.00
C ILE A 122 -1.37 12.55 6.11
N SER A 123 -2.42 12.28 6.88
CA SER A 123 -2.83 13.16 7.96
C SER A 123 -1.76 13.30 9.03
N TYR A 124 -1.07 12.21 9.34
CA TYR A 124 0.00 12.22 10.32
C TYR A 124 1.13 13.15 9.87
N PHE A 125 1.54 12.99 8.62
CA PHE A 125 2.65 13.77 8.10
C PHE A 125 2.29 15.24 7.87
N LYS A 126 1.04 15.52 7.53
CA LYS A 126 0.58 16.89 7.42
C LYS A 126 0.67 17.63 8.73
N LYS A 127 0.23 17.00 9.82
CA LYS A 127 0.32 17.61 11.15
C LYS A 127 1.76 17.87 11.55
N LYS A 128 2.65 16.98 11.18
CA LYS A 128 4.05 17.13 11.52
C LYS A 128 4.71 18.27 10.77
N LYS A 129 4.29 18.50 9.53
CA LYS A 129 4.82 19.60 8.74
C LYS A 129 4.16 20.91 9.04
N GLY A 130 2.92 20.87 9.44
CA GLY A 130 2.12 22.03 9.55
C GLY A 130 2.66 23.03 10.52
N PRO A 131 2.37 24.28 10.33
CA PRO A 131 2.53 25.26 11.36
C PRO A 131 1.42 24.99 12.30
#